data_edc30d91d3bfebf0ade5a3c65b6be410
#
_entry.id   edc30d91d3bfebf0ade5a3c65b6be410
#
_cell.length_a   1.000
_cell.length_b   1.000
_cell.length_c   1.000
_cell.angle_alpha   90.00
_cell.angle_beta   90.00
_cell.angle_gamma   90.00
#
_symmetry.space_group_name_H-M   'P 1'
#
loop_
_entity.id
_entity.type
_entity.pdbx_description
1 polymer ?
#
loop_
_entity_poly.entity_id
_entity_poly.type
_entity_poly.pdbx_seq_one_letter_code
_entity_poly.pdbx_strand_id
1 'polypeptide(L)'
;QSLKKRNAVAASLFRAEKQENGSWDINAKGIGSLGRRLDQFLASDSLGLLVSKLALLGNEDALAVVEWMTETLYPESLTLDQLNSIIKLEEDLKVLKDERYLEIFRMVDYSICGIELDEEKPYSKTVIIRKGSKGNDFRRELQMDSAGVREFFAWAVYIFRVVYENKVVFADEMDRVLNPILSDRVTAFINGTEHHGQFIFSTHNVLHLDLKTYMKEQIYFVTKDREQLASEMYSLSDFPEVR
;
A
#
# COMPACT_ATOMS: atom_id res chain seq x y z
N GLN A 1 1.59 28.29 2.88
CA GLN A 1 3.03 28.60 2.91
C GLN A 1 3.67 27.92 1.70
N SER A 2 4.21 28.71 0.76
CA SER A 2 4.84 28.20 -0.45
C SER A 2 6.06 27.36 -0.07
N LEU A 3 6.05 26.08 -0.36
CA LEU A 3 7.23 25.24 -0.39
C LEU A 3 8.21 25.82 -1.41
N LYS A 4 9.23 26.53 -0.95
CA LYS A 4 10.38 26.88 -1.78
C LYS A 4 10.96 25.57 -2.31
N LYS A 5 10.83 25.29 -3.62
CA LYS A 5 11.61 24.27 -4.30
C LYS A 5 13.08 24.54 -4.02
N ARG A 6 13.67 23.85 -3.05
CA ARG A 6 15.12 23.71 -3.00
C ARG A 6 15.48 22.88 -4.24
N ASN A 7 16.31 23.41 -5.11
CA ASN A 7 17.01 22.62 -6.12
C ASN A 7 17.97 21.68 -5.38
N ALA A 8 17.43 20.61 -4.82
CA ALA A 8 18.23 19.53 -4.28
C ALA A 8 18.81 18.79 -5.49
N VAL A 9 20.06 18.99 -5.77
CA VAL A 9 20.82 18.14 -6.69
C VAL A 9 20.81 16.75 -6.05
N ALA A 10 20.19 15.78 -6.71
CA ALA A 10 20.20 14.40 -6.23
C ALA A 10 21.65 13.92 -6.14
N ALA A 11 22.13 13.63 -4.93
CA ALA A 11 23.45 13.08 -4.70
C ALA A 11 23.36 11.55 -4.80
N SER A 12 24.15 10.94 -5.66
CA SER A 12 24.27 9.48 -5.71
C SER A 12 25.10 9.01 -4.49
N LEU A 13 24.48 8.23 -3.61
CA LEU A 13 25.19 7.64 -2.47
C LEU A 13 26.16 6.57 -2.93
N PHE A 14 25.71 5.70 -3.84
CA PHE A 14 26.54 4.71 -4.48
C PHE A 14 25.93 4.30 -5.84
N ARG A 15 26.76 3.71 -6.70
CA ARG A 15 26.35 3.04 -7.93
C ARG A 15 27.12 1.73 -8.01
N ALA A 16 26.43 0.63 -8.23
CA ALA A 16 27.03 -0.68 -8.41
C ALA A 16 26.47 -1.32 -9.70
N GLU A 17 27.34 -1.69 -10.62
CA GLU A 17 26.99 -2.35 -11.89
C GLU A 17 27.73 -3.67 -12.02
N LYS A 18 26.98 -4.74 -12.27
CA LYS A 18 27.56 -6.05 -12.50
C LYS A 18 28.09 -6.11 -13.94
N GLN A 19 29.37 -6.41 -14.09
CA GLN A 19 30.03 -6.55 -15.36
C GLN A 19 29.82 -7.96 -15.98
N GLU A 20 30.02 -8.13 -17.27
CA GLU A 20 29.85 -9.42 -17.96
C GLU A 20 30.78 -10.53 -17.40
N ASN A 21 31.92 -10.17 -16.85
CA ASN A 21 32.88 -11.08 -16.21
C ASN A 21 32.48 -11.49 -14.79
N GLY A 22 31.31 -11.01 -14.30
CA GLY A 22 30.78 -11.28 -12.95
C GLY A 22 31.32 -10.38 -11.84
N SER A 23 32.29 -9.49 -12.11
CA SER A 23 32.77 -8.49 -11.15
C SER A 23 31.78 -7.33 -11.02
N TRP A 24 31.92 -6.55 -9.92
CA TRP A 24 31.14 -5.35 -9.71
C TRP A 24 31.99 -4.10 -9.96
N ASP A 25 31.47 -3.17 -10.75
CA ASP A 25 31.96 -1.79 -10.82
C ASP A 25 31.20 -0.95 -9.80
N ILE A 26 31.92 -0.43 -8.80
CA ILE A 26 31.32 0.23 -7.65
C ILE A 26 31.86 1.65 -7.50
N ASN A 27 30.96 2.62 -7.56
CA ASN A 27 31.23 3.99 -7.14
C ASN A 27 30.46 4.27 -5.84
N ALA A 28 31.17 4.34 -4.73
CA ALA A 28 30.62 4.46 -3.40
C ALA A 28 31.11 5.73 -2.67
N LYS A 29 31.42 6.79 -3.41
CA LYS A 29 31.95 8.06 -2.85
C LYS A 29 30.98 8.69 -1.85
N GLY A 30 29.67 8.53 -2.03
CA GLY A 30 28.65 9.11 -1.16
C GLY A 30 28.55 8.46 0.23
N ILE A 31 29.09 7.25 0.42
CA ILE A 31 29.01 6.51 1.70
C ILE A 31 30.34 6.46 2.47
N GLY A 32 31.31 7.28 2.08
CA GLY A 32 32.54 7.49 2.83
C GLY A 32 33.38 6.23 3.07
N SER A 33 33.78 5.98 4.32
CA SER A 33 34.65 4.86 4.69
C SER A 33 34.01 3.49 4.50
N LEU A 34 32.67 3.40 4.48
CA LEU A 34 31.91 2.16 4.23
C LEU A 34 32.12 1.68 2.78
N GLY A 35 32.33 2.61 1.84
CA GLY A 35 32.55 2.27 0.43
C GLY A 35 33.71 1.31 0.17
N ARG A 36 34.74 1.35 1.00
CA ARG A 36 35.91 0.45 0.90
C ARG A 36 35.62 -1.01 1.25
N ARG A 37 34.51 -1.27 1.96
CA ARG A 37 34.08 -2.62 2.35
C ARG A 37 32.92 -3.16 1.49
N LEU A 38 32.43 -2.34 0.57
CA LEU A 38 31.25 -2.68 -0.22
C LEU A 38 31.48 -3.93 -1.10
N ASP A 39 32.66 -4.08 -1.68
CA ASP A 39 33.05 -5.26 -2.49
C ASP A 39 32.91 -6.55 -1.70
N GLN A 40 33.34 -6.54 -0.43
CA GLN A 40 33.26 -7.71 0.44
C GLN A 40 31.80 -8.06 0.77
N PHE A 41 30.96 -7.05 0.99
CA PHE A 41 29.54 -7.25 1.26
C PHE A 41 28.77 -7.75 0.04
N LEU A 42 29.09 -7.27 -1.15
CA LEU A 42 28.45 -7.74 -2.39
C LEU A 42 28.90 -9.16 -2.76
N ALA A 43 30.14 -9.54 -2.42
CA ALA A 43 30.67 -10.87 -2.70
C ALA A 43 30.17 -11.93 -1.72
N SER A 44 29.92 -11.57 -0.43
CA SER A 44 29.64 -12.54 0.63
C SER A 44 28.20 -12.99 0.73
N ASP A 45 27.23 -12.21 0.23
CA ASP A 45 25.81 -12.50 0.32
C ASP A 45 25.05 -11.81 -0.80
N SER A 46 24.56 -12.59 -1.75
CA SER A 46 23.79 -12.11 -2.89
C SER A 46 22.30 -11.88 -2.58
N LEU A 47 21.82 -12.25 -1.39
CA LEU A 47 20.40 -12.31 -1.09
C LEU A 47 19.84 -11.06 -0.40
N GLY A 48 20.68 -10.19 0.14
CA GLY A 48 20.22 -9.01 0.87
C GLY A 48 20.32 -7.71 0.05
N LEU A 49 19.34 -6.83 0.20
CA LEU A 49 19.41 -5.48 -0.36
C LEU A 49 20.59 -4.71 0.24
N LEU A 50 21.36 -4.04 -0.61
CA LEU A 50 22.50 -3.25 -0.16
C LEU A 50 22.10 -2.14 0.82
N VAL A 51 20.96 -1.52 0.62
CA VAL A 51 20.43 -0.50 1.56
C VAL A 51 20.22 -1.06 2.96
N SER A 52 19.72 -2.29 3.11
CA SER A 52 19.55 -2.94 4.41
C SER A 52 20.89 -3.22 5.09
N LYS A 53 21.90 -3.64 4.31
CA LYS A 53 23.26 -3.86 4.84
C LYS A 53 23.92 -2.55 5.31
N LEU A 54 23.73 -1.46 4.57
CA LEU A 54 24.24 -0.14 4.96
C LEU A 54 23.54 0.38 6.22
N ALA A 55 22.23 0.15 6.36
CA ALA A 55 21.49 0.50 7.57
C ALA A 55 22.01 -0.24 8.79
N LEU A 56 22.28 -1.55 8.68
CA LEU A 56 22.91 -2.35 9.75
C LEU A 56 24.30 -1.84 10.13
N LEU A 57 25.01 -1.21 9.20
CA LEU A 57 26.33 -0.61 9.45
C LEU A 57 26.23 0.85 9.99
N GLY A 58 25.05 1.33 10.28
CA GLY A 58 24.82 2.66 10.86
C GLY A 58 24.87 3.82 9.87
N ASN A 59 24.65 3.57 8.57
CA ASN A 59 24.47 4.66 7.61
C ASN A 59 23.08 5.28 7.81
N GLU A 60 23.01 6.56 8.20
CA GLU A 60 21.77 7.25 8.57
C GLU A 60 20.76 7.33 7.42
N ASP A 61 21.22 7.62 6.19
CA ASP A 61 20.32 7.69 5.02
C ASP A 61 19.72 6.33 4.69
N ALA A 62 20.52 5.26 4.77
CA ALA A 62 20.05 3.91 4.54
C ALA A 62 19.10 3.44 5.65
N LEU A 63 19.37 3.82 6.90
CA LEU A 63 18.50 3.54 8.04
C LEU A 63 17.13 4.21 7.86
N ALA A 64 17.10 5.49 7.49
CA ALA A 64 15.86 6.22 7.22
C ALA A 64 15.03 5.57 6.11
N VAL A 65 15.67 5.07 5.04
CA VAL A 65 14.97 4.33 3.96
C VAL A 65 14.39 3.01 4.48
N VAL A 66 15.15 2.24 5.24
CA VAL A 66 14.69 0.95 5.78
C VAL A 66 13.54 1.16 6.76
N GLU A 67 13.64 2.13 7.68
CA GLU A 67 12.56 2.50 8.60
C GLU A 67 11.30 2.90 7.84
N TRP A 68 11.42 3.74 6.82
CA TRP A 68 10.28 4.11 5.99
C TRP A 68 9.64 2.90 5.31
N MET A 69 10.46 1.99 4.74
CA MET A 69 9.95 0.78 4.08
C MET A 69 9.25 -0.19 5.04
N THR A 70 9.73 -0.27 6.29
CA THR A 70 9.18 -1.21 7.27
C THR A 70 8.00 -0.64 8.07
N GLU A 71 7.97 0.67 8.28
CA GLU A 71 6.97 1.30 9.14
C GLU A 71 5.85 2.01 8.38
N THR A 72 6.14 2.49 7.15
CA THR A 72 5.20 3.31 6.38
C THR A 72 4.60 2.58 5.20
N LEU A 73 5.35 1.66 4.57
CA LEU A 73 4.95 0.98 3.36
C LEU A 73 4.26 -0.35 3.66
N TYR A 74 3.06 -0.52 3.12
CA TYR A 74 2.26 -1.76 3.19
C TYR A 74 2.04 -2.30 1.76
N PRO A 75 2.95 -3.18 1.25
CA PRO A 75 2.79 -3.83 -0.04
C PRO A 75 1.90 -5.06 0.12
N GLU A 76 0.59 -4.90 -0.07
CA GLU A 76 -0.37 -5.96 0.22
C GLU A 76 -1.07 -6.46 -1.04
N SER A 77 -1.00 -7.77 -1.26
CA SER A 77 -1.89 -8.50 -2.16
C SER A 77 -2.90 -9.24 -1.28
N LEU A 78 -4.03 -8.58 -0.98
CA LEU A 78 -4.98 -9.10 0.00
C LEU A 78 -5.88 -10.17 -0.63
N THR A 79 -5.52 -11.44 -0.47
CA THR A 79 -6.44 -12.56 -0.65
C THR A 79 -7.03 -12.98 0.70
N LEU A 80 -8.25 -13.57 0.71
CA LEU A 80 -8.88 -14.07 1.94
C LEU A 80 -7.97 -15.01 2.76
N ASP A 81 -7.15 -15.82 2.09
CA ASP A 81 -6.23 -16.75 2.73
C ASP A 81 -5.05 -16.00 3.38
N GLN A 82 -4.61 -14.90 2.78
CA GLN A 82 -3.54 -14.06 3.31
C GLN A 82 -4.03 -13.20 4.48
N LEU A 83 -5.30 -12.76 4.48
CA LEU A 83 -5.89 -12.02 5.60
C LEU A 83 -5.83 -12.78 6.93
N ASN A 84 -5.89 -14.11 6.88
CA ASN A 84 -5.76 -14.94 8.09
C ASN A 84 -4.30 -15.13 8.53
N SER A 85 -3.31 -14.85 7.69
CA SER A 85 -1.89 -15.09 7.94
C SER A 85 -1.05 -13.83 8.22
N ILE A 86 -1.50 -12.65 7.78
CA ILE A 86 -0.72 -11.39 7.80
C ILE A 86 -1.04 -10.55 9.05
N ILE A 87 -1.83 -11.05 9.98
CA ILE A 87 -2.31 -10.28 11.12
C ILE A 87 -1.14 -9.86 12.01
N LYS A 88 -0.75 -8.61 11.92
CA LYS A 88 -0.13 -7.87 13.03
C LYS A 88 -1.24 -7.57 14.04
N LEU A 89 -1.71 -8.63 14.73
CA LEU A 89 -2.95 -8.64 15.48
C LEU A 89 -3.10 -7.43 16.42
N GLU A 90 -2.03 -7.07 17.12
CA GLU A 90 -2.07 -5.94 18.05
C GLU A 90 -2.28 -4.59 17.37
N GLU A 91 -1.67 -4.38 16.21
CA GLU A 91 -1.81 -3.13 15.44
C GLU A 91 -3.19 -3.04 14.79
N ASP A 92 -3.69 -4.14 14.25
CA ASP A 92 -5.02 -4.19 13.65
C ASP A 92 -6.11 -4.00 14.69
N LEU A 93 -5.97 -4.59 15.90
CA LEU A 93 -6.92 -4.40 16.99
C LEU A 93 -7.04 -2.93 17.43
N LYS A 94 -5.96 -2.14 17.36
CA LYS A 94 -6.03 -0.70 17.64
C LYS A 94 -6.92 0.00 16.63
N VAL A 95 -6.78 -0.33 15.35
CA VAL A 95 -7.62 0.24 14.28
C VAL A 95 -9.06 -0.21 14.43
N LEU A 96 -9.31 -1.51 14.64
CA LEU A 96 -10.66 -2.08 14.76
C LEU A 96 -11.45 -1.55 15.97
N LYS A 97 -10.77 -1.05 17.01
CA LYS A 97 -11.34 -0.41 18.19
C LYS A 97 -11.62 1.09 18.02
N ASP A 98 -11.06 1.70 16.97
CA ASP A 98 -11.27 3.13 16.70
C ASP A 98 -12.65 3.36 16.08
N GLU A 99 -13.40 4.34 16.61
CA GLU A 99 -14.75 4.65 16.15
C GLU A 99 -14.81 5.04 14.65
N ARG A 100 -13.75 5.65 14.13
CA ARG A 100 -13.62 6.06 12.73
C ARG A 100 -13.54 4.86 11.77
N TYR A 101 -13.08 3.70 12.26
CA TYR A 101 -13.04 2.47 11.46
C TYR A 101 -14.45 2.07 10.99
N LEU A 102 -15.47 2.20 11.86
CA LEU A 102 -16.83 1.84 11.53
C LEU A 102 -17.37 2.69 10.37
N GLU A 103 -16.99 3.96 10.26
CA GLU A 103 -17.42 4.83 9.16
C GLU A 103 -16.90 4.31 7.81
N ILE A 104 -15.64 3.86 7.77
CA ILE A 104 -15.06 3.25 6.57
C ILE A 104 -15.77 1.93 6.26
N PHE A 105 -15.89 1.05 7.25
CA PHE A 105 -16.49 -0.26 7.05
C PHE A 105 -17.95 -0.20 6.56
N ARG A 106 -18.71 0.78 7.00
CA ARG A 106 -20.09 1.01 6.54
C ARG A 106 -20.23 1.31 5.04
N MET A 107 -19.15 1.62 4.33
CA MET A 107 -19.20 1.86 2.88
C MET A 107 -19.62 0.61 2.11
N VAL A 108 -19.34 -0.60 2.62
CA VAL A 108 -19.76 -1.86 1.98
C VAL A 108 -21.26 -2.10 2.11
N ASP A 109 -21.84 -1.70 3.24
CA ASP A 109 -23.25 -1.88 3.53
C ASP A 109 -23.72 -0.84 4.59
N TYR A 110 -24.50 0.14 4.16
CA TYR A 110 -24.99 1.23 5.04
C TYR A 110 -25.93 0.78 6.14
N SER A 111 -26.46 -0.46 6.09
CA SER A 111 -27.26 -1.00 7.18
C SER A 111 -26.42 -1.36 8.41
N ILE A 112 -25.09 -1.50 8.25
CA ILE A 112 -24.17 -1.76 9.36
C ILE A 112 -24.18 -0.56 10.30
N CYS A 113 -24.50 -0.80 11.57
CA CYS A 113 -24.57 0.23 12.60
C CYS A 113 -23.61 -0.01 13.77
N GLY A 114 -22.94 -1.17 13.81
CA GLY A 114 -21.97 -1.49 14.86
C GLY A 114 -21.26 -2.81 14.61
N ILE A 115 -20.20 -3.00 15.38
CA ILE A 115 -19.47 -4.27 15.46
C ILE A 115 -19.26 -4.62 16.93
N GLU A 116 -19.29 -5.92 17.26
CA GLU A 116 -18.81 -6.45 18.53
C GLU A 116 -17.54 -7.24 18.23
N LEU A 117 -16.42 -6.61 18.52
CA LEU A 117 -15.11 -7.11 18.18
C LEU A 117 -14.74 -8.33 19.05
N ASP A 118 -14.36 -9.42 18.41
CA ASP A 118 -13.70 -10.55 19.06
C ASP A 118 -12.18 -10.33 18.95
N GLU A 119 -11.51 -10.11 20.08
CA GLU A 119 -10.09 -9.77 20.12
C GLU A 119 -9.15 -10.96 19.82
N GLU A 120 -9.65 -12.19 20.02
CA GLU A 120 -8.86 -13.39 19.72
C GLU A 120 -8.95 -13.79 18.25
N LYS A 121 -10.14 -13.61 17.65
CA LYS A 121 -10.44 -14.00 16.25
C LYS A 121 -11.20 -12.92 15.51
N PRO A 122 -10.61 -11.72 15.35
CA PRO A 122 -11.34 -10.55 14.86
C PRO A 122 -11.90 -10.72 13.45
N TYR A 123 -11.20 -11.46 12.57
CA TYR A 123 -11.61 -11.67 11.17
C TYR A 123 -12.60 -12.83 10.96
N SER A 124 -13.02 -13.49 12.02
CA SER A 124 -14.00 -14.59 11.94
C SER A 124 -15.15 -14.45 12.93
N LYS A 125 -14.86 -14.17 14.18
CA LYS A 125 -15.81 -14.20 15.29
C LYS A 125 -16.43 -12.85 15.63
N THR A 126 -15.89 -11.74 15.15
CA THR A 126 -16.49 -10.42 15.28
C THR A 126 -17.93 -10.43 14.77
N VAL A 127 -18.87 -9.89 15.56
CA VAL A 127 -20.28 -9.84 15.20
C VAL A 127 -20.60 -8.50 14.55
N ILE A 128 -21.15 -8.56 13.34
CA ILE A 128 -21.62 -7.39 12.59
C ILE A 128 -23.08 -7.13 12.96
N ILE A 129 -23.38 -5.89 13.36
CA ILE A 129 -24.71 -5.44 13.74
C ILE A 129 -25.28 -4.57 12.61
N ARG A 130 -26.45 -4.94 12.10
CA ARG A 130 -27.17 -4.22 11.05
C ARG A 130 -28.53 -3.78 11.56
N LYS A 131 -28.95 -2.61 11.13
CA LYS A 131 -30.27 -2.07 11.47
C LYS A 131 -31.24 -2.30 10.30
N GLY A 132 -32.31 -3.01 10.58
CA GLY A 132 -33.38 -3.21 9.61
C GLY A 132 -34.29 -1.97 9.47
N SER A 133 -35.05 -1.88 8.38
CA SER A 133 -35.95 -0.76 8.09
C SER A 133 -37.04 -0.52 9.17
N LYS A 134 -37.37 -1.53 9.96
CA LYS A 134 -38.31 -1.45 11.09
C LYS A 134 -37.63 -1.15 12.43
N GLY A 135 -36.30 -0.87 12.40
CA GLY A 135 -35.54 -0.52 13.58
C GLY A 135 -35.01 -1.69 14.41
N ASN A 136 -35.29 -2.93 14.00
CA ASN A 136 -34.76 -4.14 14.65
C ASN A 136 -33.31 -4.37 14.25
N ASP A 137 -32.52 -4.92 15.18
CA ASP A 137 -31.13 -5.25 14.96
C ASP A 137 -30.97 -6.70 14.47
N PHE A 138 -30.12 -6.87 13.46
CA PHE A 138 -29.66 -8.17 12.96
C PHE A 138 -28.20 -8.34 13.28
N ARG A 139 -27.86 -9.48 13.90
CA ARG A 139 -26.51 -9.81 14.36
C ARG A 139 -26.00 -11.02 13.62
N ARG A 140 -24.80 -10.96 13.08
CA ARG A 140 -24.19 -12.07 12.35
C ARG A 140 -22.67 -12.07 12.57
N GLU A 141 -22.10 -13.24 12.85
CA GLU A 141 -20.64 -13.39 12.87
C GLU A 141 -20.06 -13.11 11.49
N LEU A 142 -18.91 -12.44 11.43
CA LEU A 142 -18.24 -12.03 10.19
C LEU A 142 -17.98 -13.22 9.26
N GLN A 143 -17.56 -14.38 9.79
CA GLN A 143 -17.31 -15.59 8.99
C GLN A 143 -18.56 -16.10 8.24
N MET A 144 -19.75 -15.74 8.70
CA MET A 144 -21.03 -16.13 8.09
C MET A 144 -21.57 -15.08 7.14
N ASP A 145 -20.85 -13.98 6.95
CA ASP A 145 -21.23 -12.91 6.04
C ASP A 145 -20.78 -13.19 4.60
N SER A 146 -21.18 -12.33 3.66
CA SER A 146 -20.76 -12.46 2.27
C SER A 146 -19.23 -12.29 2.13
N ALA A 147 -18.64 -12.86 1.08
CA ALA A 147 -17.21 -12.71 0.80
C ALA A 147 -16.81 -11.23 0.74
N GLY A 148 -17.57 -10.39 0.02
CA GLY A 148 -17.27 -8.97 -0.10
C GLY A 148 -17.25 -8.20 1.23
N VAL A 149 -18.18 -8.53 2.15
CA VAL A 149 -18.19 -7.91 3.50
C VAL A 149 -16.97 -8.35 4.31
N ARG A 150 -16.64 -9.66 4.26
CA ARG A 150 -15.47 -10.19 4.98
C ARG A 150 -14.17 -9.61 4.47
N GLU A 151 -14.01 -9.52 3.17
CA GLU A 151 -12.83 -8.94 2.53
C GLU A 151 -12.74 -7.45 2.85
N PHE A 152 -13.84 -6.71 2.71
CA PHE A 152 -13.84 -5.29 2.99
C PHE A 152 -13.61 -4.97 4.48
N PHE A 153 -13.99 -5.85 5.39
CA PHE A 153 -13.65 -5.70 6.81
C PHE A 153 -12.14 -5.57 7.03
N ALA A 154 -11.34 -6.36 6.34
CA ALA A 154 -9.89 -6.25 6.42
C ALA A 154 -9.33 -5.07 5.59
N TRP A 155 -9.88 -4.82 4.39
CA TRP A 155 -9.50 -3.68 3.57
C TRP A 155 -9.72 -2.33 4.24
N ALA A 156 -10.80 -2.20 5.04
CA ALA A 156 -11.08 -0.99 5.79
C ALA A 156 -9.96 -0.62 6.79
N VAL A 157 -9.20 -1.60 7.30
CA VAL A 157 -8.02 -1.35 8.14
C VAL A 157 -6.93 -0.62 7.35
N TYR A 158 -6.66 -1.03 6.11
CA TYR A 158 -5.65 -0.38 5.27
C TYR A 158 -6.08 1.01 4.80
N ILE A 159 -7.37 1.19 4.47
CA ILE A 159 -7.92 2.51 4.16
C ILE A 159 -7.78 3.45 5.37
N PHE A 160 -8.07 2.95 6.57
CA PHE A 160 -7.86 3.70 7.82
C PHE A 160 -6.41 4.14 7.97
N ARG A 161 -5.45 3.24 7.73
CA ARG A 161 -4.01 3.53 7.83
C ARG A 161 -3.57 4.59 6.83
N VAL A 162 -4.07 4.57 5.61
CA VAL A 162 -3.80 5.63 4.63
C VAL A 162 -4.26 6.99 5.16
N VAL A 163 -5.51 7.07 5.61
CA VAL A 163 -6.16 8.33 5.93
C VAL A 163 -5.75 8.88 7.30
N TYR A 164 -5.66 8.02 8.32
CA TYR A 164 -5.45 8.46 9.69
C TYR A 164 -4.04 8.23 10.23
N GLU A 165 -3.26 7.35 9.60
CA GLU A 165 -1.89 7.07 10.00
C GLU A 165 -0.85 7.51 8.96
N ASN A 166 -1.30 8.11 7.85
CA ASN A 166 -0.45 8.58 6.74
C ASN A 166 0.44 7.48 6.15
N LYS A 167 -0.06 6.25 6.09
CA LYS A 167 0.68 5.12 5.52
C LYS A 167 0.58 5.08 4.00
N VAL A 168 1.50 4.38 3.37
CA VAL A 168 1.50 4.11 1.92
C VAL A 168 1.08 2.67 1.72
N VAL A 169 -0.06 2.45 1.07
CA VAL A 169 -0.62 1.12 0.82
C VAL A 169 -0.60 0.82 -0.68
N PHE A 170 -0.03 -0.33 -1.04
CA PHE A 170 -0.14 -0.90 -2.37
C PHE A 170 -1.20 -2.00 -2.36
N ALA A 171 -2.17 -1.88 -3.25
CA ALA A 171 -3.28 -2.80 -3.39
C ALA A 171 -3.24 -3.46 -4.78
N ASP A 172 -2.77 -4.69 -4.86
CA ASP A 172 -2.78 -5.41 -6.12
C ASP A 172 -4.16 -5.96 -6.43
N GLU A 173 -4.59 -5.83 -7.70
CA GLU A 173 -5.89 -6.28 -8.19
C GLU A 173 -7.08 -5.82 -7.31
N MET A 174 -7.17 -4.52 -7.03
CA MET A 174 -8.20 -3.94 -6.16
C MET A 174 -9.64 -4.34 -6.58
N ASP A 175 -9.87 -4.49 -7.87
CA ASP A 175 -11.17 -4.86 -8.44
C ASP A 175 -11.59 -6.32 -8.17
N ARG A 176 -10.71 -7.18 -7.66
CA ARG A 176 -11.10 -8.50 -7.16
C ARG A 176 -11.92 -8.43 -5.88
N VAL A 177 -11.64 -7.44 -5.06
CA VAL A 177 -12.24 -7.28 -3.73
C VAL A 177 -13.33 -6.22 -3.75
N LEU A 178 -13.07 -5.08 -4.38
CA LEU A 178 -13.97 -3.95 -4.42
C LEU A 178 -14.74 -3.92 -5.74
N ASN A 179 -16.06 -4.07 -5.68
CA ASN A 179 -16.87 -3.78 -6.85
C ASN A 179 -16.75 -2.29 -7.25
N PRO A 180 -17.07 -1.90 -8.48
CA PRO A 180 -16.86 -0.52 -8.96
C PRO A 180 -17.47 0.56 -8.06
N ILE A 181 -18.68 0.34 -7.54
CA ILE A 181 -19.38 1.31 -6.68
C ILE A 181 -18.64 1.50 -5.36
N LEU A 182 -18.14 0.42 -4.76
CA LEU A 182 -17.40 0.47 -3.51
C LEU A 182 -16.02 1.11 -3.72
N SER A 183 -15.35 0.80 -4.82
CA SER A 183 -14.08 1.39 -5.23
C SER A 183 -14.19 2.91 -5.39
N ASP A 184 -15.27 3.40 -6.05
CA ASP A 184 -15.53 4.84 -6.18
C ASP A 184 -15.74 5.51 -4.81
N ARG A 185 -16.48 4.87 -3.91
CA ARG A 185 -16.69 5.39 -2.55
C ARG A 185 -15.40 5.48 -1.75
N VAL A 186 -14.57 4.44 -1.81
CA VAL A 186 -13.26 4.40 -1.15
C VAL A 186 -12.36 5.50 -1.69
N THR A 187 -12.28 5.66 -3.01
CA THR A 187 -11.49 6.70 -3.65
C THR A 187 -11.99 8.10 -3.28
N ALA A 188 -13.30 8.32 -3.30
CA ALA A 188 -13.90 9.59 -2.90
C ALA A 188 -13.62 9.92 -1.44
N PHE A 189 -13.66 8.93 -0.55
CA PHE A 189 -13.33 9.10 0.88
C PHE A 189 -11.86 9.47 1.06
N ILE A 190 -10.93 8.74 0.42
CA ILE A 190 -9.50 9.02 0.51
C ILE A 190 -9.20 10.43 -0.02
N ASN A 191 -9.71 10.78 -1.21
CA ASN A 191 -9.46 12.09 -1.82
C ASN A 191 -10.17 13.25 -1.10
N GLY A 192 -11.27 12.98 -0.41
CA GLY A 192 -12.05 13.98 0.34
C GLY A 192 -11.53 14.24 1.76
N THR A 193 -10.58 13.48 2.25
CA THR A 193 -10.03 13.62 3.60
C THR A 193 -8.63 14.22 3.53
N GLU A 194 -8.31 15.15 4.43
CA GLU A 194 -6.96 15.75 4.50
C GLU A 194 -5.98 14.79 5.17
N HIS A 195 -4.99 14.30 4.42
CA HIS A 195 -3.93 13.40 4.90
C HIS A 195 -2.70 13.44 4.00
N HIS A 196 -1.61 12.77 4.42
CA HIS A 196 -0.36 12.61 3.65
C HIS A 196 -0.11 11.16 3.23
N GLY A 197 -1.01 10.25 3.53
CA GLY A 197 -0.93 8.86 3.09
C GLY A 197 -1.14 8.70 1.59
N GLN A 198 -0.78 7.55 1.05
CA GLN A 198 -0.95 7.23 -0.37
C GLN A 198 -1.61 5.86 -0.53
N PHE A 199 -2.58 5.79 -1.42
CA PHE A 199 -3.21 4.54 -1.83
C PHE A 199 -2.90 4.29 -3.30
N ILE A 200 -2.05 3.30 -3.55
CA ILE A 200 -1.58 2.93 -4.89
C ILE A 200 -2.18 1.56 -5.21
N PHE A 201 -2.88 1.44 -6.32
CA PHE A 201 -3.53 0.19 -6.65
C PHE A 201 -3.39 -0.19 -8.12
N SER A 202 -3.36 -1.50 -8.40
CA SER A 202 -3.54 -2.04 -9.73
C SER A 202 -5.00 -2.47 -9.95
N THR A 203 -5.47 -2.35 -11.19
CA THR A 203 -6.83 -2.73 -11.57
C THR A 203 -6.92 -3.09 -13.05
N HIS A 204 -7.80 -4.00 -13.39
CA HIS A 204 -8.21 -4.27 -14.77
C HIS A 204 -9.49 -3.53 -15.18
N ASN A 205 -10.09 -2.79 -14.23
CA ASN A 205 -11.35 -2.11 -14.46
C ASN A 205 -11.13 -0.76 -15.17
N VAL A 206 -11.49 -0.70 -16.44
CA VAL A 206 -11.37 0.52 -17.26
C VAL A 206 -12.21 1.70 -16.78
N LEU A 207 -13.20 1.49 -15.90
CA LEU A 207 -13.96 2.57 -15.28
C LEU A 207 -13.12 3.45 -14.37
N HIS A 208 -11.97 2.96 -13.91
CA HIS A 208 -11.01 3.76 -13.14
C HIS A 208 -10.21 4.75 -14.03
N LEU A 209 -10.33 4.70 -15.35
CA LEU A 209 -9.80 5.72 -16.26
C LEU A 209 -10.70 6.96 -16.28
N ASP A 210 -11.02 7.50 -15.12
CA ASP A 210 -11.88 8.67 -14.99
C ASP A 210 -11.06 9.91 -14.61
N LEU A 211 -10.85 10.80 -15.59
CA LEU A 211 -10.14 12.07 -15.42
C LEU A 211 -10.91 13.12 -14.59
N LYS A 212 -12.13 12.83 -14.15
CA LYS A 212 -12.82 13.64 -13.14
C LYS A 212 -12.38 13.31 -11.73
N THR A 213 -11.97 12.07 -11.53
CA THR A 213 -11.54 11.53 -10.22
C THR A 213 -10.02 11.56 -10.07
N TYR A 214 -9.28 11.28 -11.15
CA TYR A 214 -7.82 11.17 -11.12
C TYR A 214 -7.17 12.20 -12.05
N MET A 215 -6.00 12.70 -11.64
CA MET A 215 -5.12 13.45 -12.52
C MET A 215 -4.36 12.47 -13.44
N LYS A 216 -3.95 12.94 -14.63
CA LYS A 216 -3.18 12.11 -15.59
C LYS A 216 -1.90 11.54 -14.99
N GLU A 217 -1.26 12.30 -14.12
CA GLU A 217 -0.02 11.94 -13.42
C GLU A 217 -0.24 10.80 -12.40
N GLN A 218 -1.49 10.50 -12.05
CA GLN A 218 -1.85 9.41 -11.14
C GLN A 218 -2.18 8.11 -11.88
N ILE A 219 -2.34 8.16 -13.20
CA ILE A 219 -2.74 7.00 -14.01
C ILE A 219 -1.51 6.47 -14.76
N TYR A 220 -1.21 5.20 -14.51
CA TYR A 220 -0.12 4.48 -15.16
C TYR A 220 -0.63 3.25 -15.87
N PHE A 221 -0.04 2.95 -17.02
CA PHE A 221 -0.28 1.73 -17.78
C PHE A 221 0.95 0.84 -17.69
N VAL A 222 0.70 -0.44 -17.55
CA VAL A 222 1.74 -1.48 -17.62
C VAL A 222 1.46 -2.34 -18.83
N THR A 223 2.43 -2.41 -19.74
CA THR A 223 2.37 -3.26 -20.94
C THR A 223 3.51 -4.26 -20.90
N LYS A 224 3.33 -5.38 -21.59
CA LYS A 224 4.37 -6.37 -21.78
C LYS A 224 4.74 -6.43 -23.26
N ASP A 225 6.00 -6.13 -23.57
CA ASP A 225 6.53 -6.32 -24.89
C ASP A 225 6.47 -7.79 -25.29
N ARG A 226 6.06 -8.07 -26.52
CA ARG A 226 5.82 -9.45 -26.99
C ARG A 226 7.10 -10.16 -27.44
N GLU A 227 8.12 -9.41 -27.84
CA GLU A 227 9.38 -9.96 -28.34
C GLU A 227 10.38 -10.17 -27.20
N GLN A 228 10.54 -9.15 -26.35
CA GLN A 228 11.50 -9.16 -25.25
C GLN A 228 10.92 -9.69 -23.94
N LEU A 229 9.58 -9.83 -23.87
CA LEU A 229 8.83 -10.22 -22.67
C LEU A 229 9.10 -9.29 -21.46
N ALA A 230 9.64 -8.11 -21.73
CA ALA A 230 9.88 -7.07 -20.73
C ALA A 230 8.58 -6.29 -20.44
N SER A 231 8.39 -5.91 -19.19
CA SER A 231 7.29 -5.02 -18.80
C SER A 231 7.76 -3.57 -18.85
N GLU A 232 6.93 -2.71 -19.44
CA GLU A 232 7.12 -1.27 -19.52
C GLU A 232 5.98 -0.57 -18.78
N MET A 233 6.30 0.51 -18.07
CA MET A 233 5.32 1.35 -17.39
C MET A 233 5.43 2.78 -17.90
N TYR A 234 4.29 3.38 -18.24
CA TYR A 234 4.20 4.77 -18.70
C TYR A 234 2.97 5.47 -18.10
N SER A 235 3.07 6.76 -17.91
CA SER A 235 2.00 7.60 -17.37
C SER A 235 1.04 8.05 -18.47
N LEU A 236 -0.23 8.26 -18.12
CA LEU A 236 -1.17 8.93 -19.02
C LEU A 236 -0.74 10.37 -19.32
N SER A 237 0.04 11.01 -18.44
CA SER A 237 0.60 12.34 -18.66
C SER A 237 1.65 12.39 -19.78
N ASP A 238 2.23 11.24 -20.18
CA ASP A 238 3.16 11.15 -21.30
C ASP A 238 2.46 11.38 -22.66
N PHE A 239 1.10 11.40 -22.67
CA PHE A 239 0.26 11.62 -23.84
C PHE A 239 -0.41 12.99 -23.80
N PRO A 240 0.19 14.03 -24.39
CA PRO A 240 -0.34 15.41 -24.33
C PRO A 240 -1.68 15.59 -25.03
N GLU A 241 -2.04 14.69 -25.94
CA GLU A 241 -3.27 14.75 -26.74
C GLU A 241 -4.53 14.32 -25.97
N VAL A 242 -4.39 13.61 -24.87
CA VAL A 242 -5.51 13.19 -24.00
C VAL A 242 -5.92 14.39 -23.14
N ARG A 243 -7.13 14.88 -23.30
CA ARG A 243 -7.72 16.02 -22.57
C ARG A 243 -8.83 15.58 -21.65
#